data_2f6bb97a76bb8aa1d6f8cdd4d104a2ce
#
_entry.id   2f6bb97a76bb8aa1d6f8cdd4d104a2ce
#
_cell.length_a   1.000
_cell.length_b   1.000
_cell.length_c   1.000
_cell.angle_alpha   90.00
_cell.angle_beta   90.00
_cell.angle_gamma   90.00
#
_symmetry.space_group_name_H-M   'P 1'
#
loop_
_entity.id
_entity.type
_entity.pdbx_description
1 polymer ?
#
loop_
_entity_poly.entity_id
_entity_poly.type
_entity_poly.pdbx_seq_one_letter_code
_entity_poly.pdbx_strand_id
1 'polypeptide(L)'
;MQESEGVLYMRVSFRIALAGQVIGVSALYEQTRTFCKNYLTDAPASFEVAVTPVDIAFEREKNDREAAVEGHAPGNFSDEYLETLALYRKIVERLLEWDTLLFHGSCISVDSKAYLFTAKSGTGKSTHTQLWKKWFGERAVFINDDKPLLKISAQGVTVYGTPWDGKHHRSTNTSCPLKAVCILTRNTENSIQRIDKKAALPMLCQQSYRPCSPIGTQKTLALVDRLGSSVPLYRLGCNMEPEAALVAYHGMNQ
;
A
#
# COMPACT_ATOMS: atom_id res chain seq x y z
N MET A 1 -3.36 36.63 25.80
CA MET A 1 -3.92 35.40 26.37
C MET A 1 -5.26 35.16 25.67
N GLN A 2 -5.28 34.34 24.63
CA GLN A 2 -6.51 33.82 24.04
C GLN A 2 -6.49 32.33 24.34
N GLU A 3 -7.36 31.92 25.26
CA GLU A 3 -7.66 30.52 25.52
C GLU A 3 -8.40 29.99 24.28
N SER A 4 -7.77 29.09 23.55
CA SER A 4 -8.45 28.32 22.53
C SER A 4 -9.41 27.37 23.24
N GLU A 5 -10.71 27.54 23.05
CA GLU A 5 -11.75 26.60 23.48
C GLU A 5 -11.38 25.20 22.99
N GLY A 6 -10.97 24.35 23.94
CA GLY A 6 -10.66 22.95 23.66
C GLY A 6 -11.94 22.19 23.37
N VAL A 7 -12.24 21.94 22.11
CA VAL A 7 -13.28 20.97 21.73
C VAL A 7 -12.84 19.62 22.29
N LEU A 8 -13.56 19.13 23.29
CA LEU A 8 -13.33 17.82 23.89
C LEU A 8 -13.85 16.74 22.91
N TYR A 9 -12.98 16.24 22.04
CA TYR A 9 -13.31 15.12 21.19
C TYR A 9 -13.43 13.84 22.04
N MET A 10 -14.58 13.17 22.02
CA MET A 10 -14.68 11.81 22.54
C MET A 10 -13.86 10.89 21.65
N ARG A 11 -12.76 10.36 22.17
CA ARG A 11 -11.86 9.50 21.43
C ARG A 11 -12.44 8.09 21.28
N VAL A 12 -12.29 7.55 20.09
CA VAL A 12 -12.64 6.17 19.75
C VAL A 12 -11.39 5.32 19.86
N SER A 13 -11.40 4.36 20.79
CA SER A 13 -10.26 3.46 21.01
C SER A 13 -10.58 2.06 20.50
N PHE A 14 -9.68 1.48 19.72
CA PHE A 14 -9.79 0.12 19.18
C PHE A 14 -8.41 -0.45 18.84
N ARG A 15 -8.34 -1.73 18.49
CA ARG A 15 -7.08 -2.35 18.05
C ARG A 15 -7.25 -3.01 16.70
N ILE A 16 -6.20 -2.94 15.88
CA ILE A 16 -6.13 -3.59 14.57
C ILE A 16 -4.86 -4.42 14.43
N ALA A 17 -4.95 -5.52 13.69
CA ALA A 17 -3.81 -6.36 13.36
C ALA A 17 -3.37 -6.10 11.91
N LEU A 18 -2.13 -5.63 11.71
CA LEU A 18 -1.53 -5.37 10.41
C LEU A 18 -0.07 -5.87 10.37
N ALA A 19 0.28 -6.59 9.32
CA ALA A 19 1.65 -7.06 9.05
C ALA A 19 2.32 -7.76 10.25
N GLY A 20 1.53 -8.53 11.03
CA GLY A 20 1.99 -9.26 12.19
C GLY A 20 2.21 -8.40 13.45
N GLN A 21 1.74 -7.15 13.45
CA GLN A 21 1.72 -6.28 14.62
C GLN A 21 0.28 -5.97 15.03
N VAL A 22 0.05 -5.80 16.32
CA VAL A 22 -1.21 -5.27 16.86
C VAL A 22 -1.02 -3.82 17.23
N ILE A 23 -1.86 -2.96 16.71
CA ILE A 23 -1.77 -1.52 16.84
C ILE A 23 -2.98 -1.04 17.65
N GLY A 24 -2.72 -0.42 18.80
CA GLY A 24 -3.73 0.34 19.52
C GLY A 24 -3.97 1.68 18.83
N VAL A 25 -5.24 1.98 18.55
CA VAL A 25 -5.64 3.18 17.83
C VAL A 25 -6.51 4.06 18.72
N SER A 26 -6.17 5.35 18.77
CA SER A 26 -7.00 6.41 19.36
C SER A 26 -7.37 7.41 18.29
N ALA A 27 -8.58 7.29 17.76
CA ALA A 27 -9.15 8.10 16.67
C ALA A 27 -10.11 9.17 17.21
N LEU A 28 -10.49 10.12 16.35
CA LEU A 28 -11.49 11.17 16.65
C LEU A 28 -12.88 10.77 16.12
N TYR A 29 -12.93 9.91 15.09
CA TYR A 29 -14.17 9.56 14.39
C TYR A 29 -14.44 8.06 14.43
N GLU A 30 -15.70 7.65 14.71
CA GLU A 30 -16.12 6.24 14.70
C GLU A 30 -16.02 5.60 13.30
N GLN A 31 -16.10 6.44 12.27
CA GLN A 31 -15.91 6.01 10.87
C GLN A 31 -14.55 5.36 10.65
N THR A 32 -13.50 5.82 11.35
CA THR A 32 -12.15 5.22 11.26
C THR A 32 -12.13 3.79 11.81
N ARG A 33 -12.84 3.52 12.91
CA ARG A 33 -13.01 2.16 13.43
C ARG A 33 -13.79 1.28 12.44
N THR A 34 -14.89 1.82 11.90
CA THR A 34 -15.72 1.12 10.90
C THR A 34 -14.91 0.83 9.62
N PHE A 35 -14.08 1.76 9.17
CA PHE A 35 -13.17 1.56 8.04
C PHE A 35 -12.19 0.40 8.28
N CYS A 36 -11.72 0.23 9.50
CA CYS A 36 -10.79 -0.82 9.90
C CYS A 36 -11.48 -2.14 10.33
N LYS A 37 -12.81 -2.29 10.18
CA LYS A 37 -13.62 -3.38 10.77
C LYS A 37 -13.10 -4.80 10.51
N ASN A 38 -12.56 -5.07 9.32
CA ASN A 38 -12.05 -6.38 8.93
C ASN A 38 -10.67 -6.71 9.54
N TYR A 39 -10.05 -5.76 10.24
CA TYR A 39 -8.72 -5.87 10.85
C TYR A 39 -8.77 -5.73 12.37
N LEU A 40 -9.98 -5.58 12.96
CA LEU A 40 -10.15 -5.45 14.41
C LEU A 40 -9.68 -6.70 15.14
N THR A 41 -9.11 -6.52 16.34
CA THR A 41 -8.62 -7.59 17.22
C THR A 41 -8.67 -7.16 18.68
N ASP A 42 -8.80 -8.14 19.58
CA ASP A 42 -8.72 -7.93 21.04
C ASP A 42 -7.34 -8.26 21.62
N ALA A 43 -6.38 -8.68 20.77
CA ALA A 43 -5.03 -8.99 21.21
C ALA A 43 -4.32 -7.73 21.77
N PRO A 44 -3.34 -7.89 22.69
CA PRO A 44 -2.61 -6.77 23.27
C PRO A 44 -1.81 -6.02 22.19
N ALA A 45 -1.80 -4.69 22.27
CA ALA A 45 -1.12 -3.85 21.31
C ALA A 45 0.41 -3.95 21.44
N SER A 46 1.10 -4.02 20.30
CA SER A 46 2.57 -3.92 20.20
C SER A 46 3.01 -2.44 20.33
N PHE A 47 2.19 -1.53 19.84
CA PHE A 47 2.39 -0.08 19.95
C PHE A 47 1.07 0.66 19.78
N GLU A 48 1.08 1.94 20.19
CA GLU A 48 -0.09 2.82 20.13
C GLU A 48 0.09 3.93 19.08
N VAL A 49 -1.01 4.29 18.43
CA VAL A 49 -1.11 5.42 17.51
C VAL A 49 -2.34 6.26 17.85
N ALA A 50 -2.13 7.54 18.10
CA ALA A 50 -3.20 8.52 18.28
C ALA A 50 -3.21 9.50 17.10
N VAL A 51 -4.39 9.77 16.54
CA VAL A 51 -4.60 10.81 15.54
C VAL A 51 -5.11 12.07 16.24
N THR A 52 -4.65 13.22 15.78
CA THR A 52 -5.03 14.55 16.30
C THR A 52 -5.57 15.43 15.17
N PRO A 53 -6.29 16.54 15.48
CA PRO A 53 -6.71 17.51 14.46
C PRO A 53 -5.52 18.06 13.64
N VAL A 54 -4.34 18.18 14.24
CA VAL A 54 -3.13 18.62 13.53
C VAL A 54 -2.70 17.60 12.47
N ASP A 55 -2.85 16.30 12.75
CA ASP A 55 -2.54 15.24 11.77
C ASP A 55 -3.51 15.30 10.57
N ILE A 56 -4.78 15.59 10.81
CA ILE A 56 -5.81 15.77 9.76
C ILE A 56 -5.49 16.99 8.90
N ALA A 57 -5.17 18.12 9.53
CA ALA A 57 -4.76 19.34 8.83
C ALA A 57 -3.53 19.10 7.95
N PHE A 58 -2.54 18.36 8.45
CA PHE A 58 -1.36 17.98 7.69
C PHE A 58 -1.71 17.17 6.43
N GLU A 59 -2.61 16.18 6.53
CA GLU A 59 -3.03 15.38 5.36
C GLU A 59 -3.80 16.26 4.36
N ARG A 60 -4.62 17.22 4.82
CA ARG A 60 -5.31 18.16 3.96
C ARG A 60 -4.33 19.00 3.14
N GLU A 61 -3.39 19.67 3.81
CA GLU A 61 -2.36 20.47 3.15
C GLU A 61 -1.49 19.64 2.18
N LYS A 62 -1.19 18.40 2.56
CA LYS A 62 -0.42 17.49 1.70
C LYS A 62 -1.20 17.16 0.43
N ASN A 63 -2.49 16.80 0.53
CA ASN A 63 -3.34 16.52 -0.63
C ASN A 63 -3.48 17.75 -1.54
N ASP A 64 -3.63 18.94 -0.97
CA ASP A 64 -3.74 20.19 -1.74
C ASP A 64 -2.45 20.49 -2.49
N ARG A 65 -1.28 20.27 -1.88
CA ARG A 65 0.02 20.41 -2.54
C ARG A 65 0.20 19.38 -3.67
N GLU A 66 -0.18 18.13 -3.45
CA GLU A 66 -0.10 17.06 -4.47
C GLU A 66 -1.02 17.41 -5.65
N ALA A 67 -2.25 17.83 -5.42
CA ALA A 67 -3.18 18.28 -6.45
C ALA A 67 -2.62 19.45 -7.26
N ALA A 68 -2.04 20.45 -6.60
CA ALA A 68 -1.42 21.60 -7.27
C ALA A 68 -0.25 21.20 -8.17
N VAL A 69 0.60 20.26 -7.73
CA VAL A 69 1.72 19.73 -8.54
C VAL A 69 1.21 18.96 -9.76
N GLU A 70 0.08 18.27 -9.63
CA GLU A 70 -0.56 17.50 -10.71
C GLU A 70 -1.46 18.38 -11.62
N GLY A 71 -1.62 19.66 -11.30
CA GLY A 71 -2.46 20.60 -12.06
C GLY A 71 -3.96 20.39 -11.84
N HIS A 72 -4.35 19.81 -10.69
CA HIS A 72 -5.72 19.58 -10.31
C HIS A 72 -6.20 20.59 -9.26
N ALA A 73 -7.53 20.78 -9.16
CA ALA A 73 -8.11 21.53 -8.07
C ALA A 73 -7.97 20.74 -6.75
N PRO A 74 -7.87 21.43 -5.59
CA PRO A 74 -7.89 20.78 -4.28
C PRO A 74 -9.09 19.87 -4.11
N GLY A 75 -8.88 18.67 -3.57
CA GLY A 75 -9.95 17.73 -3.29
C GLY A 75 -10.76 18.14 -2.06
N ASN A 76 -12.10 18.05 -2.13
CA ASN A 76 -12.95 18.27 -0.97
C ASN A 76 -13.07 16.95 -0.17
N PHE A 77 -12.05 16.64 0.64
CA PHE A 77 -12.04 15.46 1.49
C PHE A 77 -12.59 15.76 2.88
N SER A 78 -13.43 14.87 3.43
CA SER A 78 -13.93 14.99 4.79
C SER A 78 -12.82 14.72 5.83
N ASP A 79 -12.99 15.24 7.04
CA ASP A 79 -12.03 15.03 8.14
C ASP A 79 -11.92 13.55 8.52
N GLU A 80 -13.02 12.79 8.46
CA GLU A 80 -13.05 11.35 8.72
C GLU A 80 -12.17 10.59 7.73
N TYR A 81 -12.24 10.95 6.44
CA TYR A 81 -11.38 10.33 5.43
C TYR A 81 -9.90 10.70 5.64
N LEU A 82 -9.62 11.98 5.88
CA LEU A 82 -8.27 12.46 6.15
C LEU A 82 -7.69 11.83 7.43
N GLU A 83 -8.52 11.57 8.46
CA GLU A 83 -8.11 10.83 9.64
C GLU A 83 -7.60 9.43 9.28
N THR A 84 -8.27 8.71 8.37
CA THR A 84 -7.78 7.40 7.94
C THR A 84 -6.41 7.49 7.27
N LEU A 85 -6.14 8.53 6.48
CA LEU A 85 -4.84 8.74 5.85
C LEU A 85 -3.76 9.08 6.89
N ALA A 86 -4.08 9.94 7.86
CA ALA A 86 -3.20 10.29 8.97
C ALA A 86 -2.86 9.07 9.84
N LEU A 87 -3.87 8.24 10.14
CA LEU A 87 -3.67 6.97 10.85
C LEU A 87 -2.70 6.07 10.09
N TYR A 88 -2.91 5.87 8.79
CA TYR A 88 -2.04 5.01 8.00
C TYR A 88 -0.61 5.52 7.94
N ARG A 89 -0.42 6.82 7.71
CA ARG A 89 0.91 7.45 7.74
C ARG A 89 1.64 7.15 9.04
N LYS A 90 1.00 7.38 10.19
CA LYS A 90 1.61 7.15 11.51
C LYS A 90 1.91 5.67 11.76
N ILE A 91 1.04 4.77 11.32
CA ILE A 91 1.26 3.32 11.42
C ILE A 91 2.47 2.90 10.59
N VAL A 92 2.54 3.30 9.31
CA VAL A 92 3.62 2.83 8.43
C VAL A 92 4.99 3.37 8.83
N GLU A 93 5.04 4.57 9.40
CA GLU A 93 6.29 5.12 9.96
C GLU A 93 6.81 4.27 11.12
N ARG A 94 5.93 3.77 11.99
CA ARG A 94 6.29 2.85 13.08
C ARG A 94 6.64 1.45 12.56
N LEU A 95 5.93 0.96 11.54
CA LEU A 95 6.16 -0.37 10.97
C LEU A 95 7.55 -0.55 10.33
N LEU A 96 8.25 0.55 10.00
CA LEU A 96 9.66 0.49 9.58
C LEU A 96 10.57 -0.14 10.66
N GLU A 97 10.18 -0.13 11.92
CA GLU A 97 10.92 -0.79 13.02
C GLU A 97 10.86 -2.32 12.92
N TRP A 98 9.87 -2.85 12.20
CA TRP A 98 9.67 -4.28 11.92
C TRP A 98 9.91 -4.64 10.45
N ASP A 99 10.83 -3.92 9.79
CA ASP A 99 11.20 -4.15 8.39
C ASP A 99 10.00 -4.18 7.44
N THR A 100 8.97 -3.39 7.72
CA THR A 100 7.73 -3.35 6.96
C THR A 100 7.56 -2.00 6.28
N LEU A 101 7.35 -2.05 4.97
CA LEU A 101 7.31 -0.93 4.04
C LEU A 101 5.92 -0.79 3.43
N LEU A 102 5.37 0.42 3.36
CA LEU A 102 4.20 0.72 2.52
C LEU A 102 4.65 0.90 1.07
N PHE A 103 3.96 0.21 0.19
CA PHE A 103 4.23 0.24 -1.24
C PHE A 103 2.96 0.57 -2.04
N HIS A 104 3.05 1.47 -3.01
CA HIS A 104 1.94 1.79 -3.91
C HIS A 104 1.93 0.83 -5.10
N GLY A 105 0.99 -0.09 -5.09
CA GLY A 105 0.86 -1.10 -6.12
C GLY A 105 -0.42 -1.93 -5.96
N SER A 106 -0.78 -2.64 -7.01
CA SER A 106 -1.89 -3.61 -6.97
C SER A 106 -1.31 -5.01 -6.82
N CYS A 107 -1.74 -5.72 -5.79
CA CYS A 107 -1.25 -7.05 -5.44
C CYS A 107 -2.38 -8.08 -5.48
N ILE A 108 -2.15 -9.13 -6.24
CA ILE A 108 -3.04 -10.28 -6.36
C ILE A 108 -2.25 -11.56 -6.14
N SER A 109 -2.84 -12.55 -5.46
CA SER A 109 -2.24 -13.88 -5.34
C SER A 109 -2.92 -14.85 -6.28
N VAL A 110 -2.15 -15.82 -6.76
CA VAL A 110 -2.65 -17.03 -7.44
C VAL A 110 -1.92 -18.21 -6.82
N ASP A 111 -2.69 -19.22 -6.39
CA ASP A 111 -2.16 -20.43 -5.73
C ASP A 111 -1.21 -20.10 -4.58
N SER A 112 -1.62 -19.20 -3.69
CA SER A 112 -0.88 -18.76 -2.51
C SER A 112 0.49 -18.11 -2.79
N LYS A 113 0.70 -17.56 -3.99
CA LYS A 113 1.87 -16.74 -4.36
C LYS A 113 1.41 -15.37 -4.80
N ALA A 114 1.94 -14.31 -4.20
CA ALA A 114 1.58 -12.94 -4.51
C ALA A 114 2.39 -12.38 -5.69
N TYR A 115 1.73 -11.62 -6.53
CA TYR A 115 2.30 -10.88 -7.66
C TYR A 115 1.96 -9.40 -7.48
N LEU A 116 2.97 -8.56 -7.39
CA LEU A 116 2.83 -7.13 -7.14
C LEU A 116 3.07 -6.35 -8.43
N PHE A 117 2.06 -5.62 -8.87
CA PHE A 117 2.12 -4.78 -10.05
C PHE A 117 2.23 -3.32 -9.64
N THR A 118 3.23 -2.64 -10.18
CA THR A 118 3.47 -1.22 -9.93
C THR A 118 3.70 -0.44 -11.22
N ALA A 119 3.40 0.84 -11.20
CA ALA A 119 3.59 1.78 -12.30
C ALA A 119 3.25 3.20 -11.85
N LYS A 120 3.53 4.20 -12.69
CA LYS A 120 2.99 5.55 -12.51
C LYS A 120 1.46 5.52 -12.37
N SER A 121 0.90 6.52 -11.69
CA SER A 121 -0.56 6.68 -11.58
C SER A 121 -1.22 6.64 -12.96
N GLY A 122 -2.42 6.06 -13.05
CA GLY A 122 -3.17 5.97 -14.30
C GLY A 122 -2.65 4.97 -15.34
N THR A 123 -1.54 4.24 -15.13
CA THR A 123 -1.01 3.27 -16.11
C THR A 123 -1.92 2.06 -16.31
N GLY A 124 -2.70 1.65 -15.29
CA GLY A 124 -3.62 0.51 -15.39
C GLY A 124 -3.32 -0.66 -14.45
N LYS A 125 -2.67 -0.42 -13.30
CA LYS A 125 -2.40 -1.48 -12.28
C LYS A 125 -3.64 -2.28 -11.90
N SER A 126 -4.70 -1.60 -11.45
CA SER A 126 -5.97 -2.24 -11.05
C SER A 126 -6.71 -2.91 -12.22
N THR A 127 -6.56 -2.39 -13.44
CA THR A 127 -7.08 -3.02 -14.65
C THR A 127 -6.36 -4.35 -14.90
N HIS A 128 -5.03 -4.35 -14.81
CA HIS A 128 -4.24 -5.56 -15.04
C HIS A 128 -4.54 -6.66 -14.01
N THR A 129 -4.59 -6.33 -12.71
CA THR A 129 -4.97 -7.31 -11.67
C THR A 129 -6.42 -7.79 -11.81
N GLN A 130 -7.32 -6.96 -12.37
CA GLN A 130 -8.66 -7.39 -12.71
C GLN A 130 -8.67 -8.44 -13.85
N LEU A 131 -7.78 -8.33 -14.84
CA LEU A 131 -7.60 -9.37 -15.86
C LEU A 131 -7.14 -10.69 -15.22
N TRP A 132 -6.25 -10.63 -14.23
CA TRP A 132 -5.84 -11.80 -13.45
C TRP A 132 -7.04 -12.45 -12.73
N LYS A 133 -7.85 -11.66 -12.02
CA LYS A 133 -9.04 -12.17 -11.33
C LYS A 133 -10.02 -12.81 -12.33
N LYS A 134 -10.20 -12.18 -13.48
CA LYS A 134 -11.07 -12.68 -14.55
C LYS A 134 -10.58 -14.01 -15.12
N TRP A 135 -9.26 -14.14 -15.31
CA TRP A 135 -8.65 -15.34 -15.88
C TRP A 135 -8.56 -16.50 -14.88
N PHE A 136 -8.06 -16.24 -13.67
CA PHE A 136 -7.80 -17.30 -12.69
C PHE A 136 -9.00 -17.60 -11.77
N GLY A 137 -10.08 -16.82 -11.83
CA GLY A 137 -11.29 -17.04 -11.05
C GLY A 137 -11.02 -17.09 -9.55
N GLU A 138 -11.50 -18.14 -8.90
CA GLU A 138 -11.38 -18.34 -7.45
C GLU A 138 -9.93 -18.61 -6.99
N ARG A 139 -9.05 -19.05 -7.88
CA ARG A 139 -7.61 -19.20 -7.58
C ARG A 139 -6.91 -17.86 -7.32
N ALA A 140 -7.49 -16.77 -7.83
CA ALA A 140 -6.94 -15.43 -7.66
C ALA A 140 -7.64 -14.68 -6.53
N VAL A 141 -6.85 -14.15 -5.58
CA VAL A 141 -7.32 -13.37 -4.44
C VAL A 141 -6.63 -12.02 -4.42
N PHE A 142 -7.40 -10.93 -4.41
CA PHE A 142 -6.84 -9.59 -4.18
C PHE A 142 -6.28 -9.51 -2.77
N ILE A 143 -4.97 -9.27 -2.66
CA ILE A 143 -4.33 -8.96 -1.38
C ILE A 143 -4.61 -7.50 -1.06
N ASN A 144 -4.31 -6.58 -2.00
CA ASN A 144 -4.62 -5.16 -1.89
C ASN A 144 -4.44 -4.45 -3.24
N ASP A 145 -5.37 -3.58 -3.62
CA ASP A 145 -5.36 -2.93 -4.95
C ASP A 145 -4.72 -1.53 -4.97
N ASP A 146 -4.15 -1.04 -3.84
CA ASP A 146 -3.57 0.31 -3.80
C ASP A 146 -2.33 0.42 -2.89
N LYS A 147 -2.47 0.05 -1.61
CA LYS A 147 -1.46 0.34 -0.57
C LYS A 147 -1.16 -0.88 0.31
N PRO A 148 -0.65 -2.00 -0.27
CA PRO A 148 -0.20 -3.14 0.51
C PRO A 148 0.98 -2.81 1.41
N LEU A 149 1.16 -3.62 2.46
CA LEU A 149 2.37 -3.63 3.28
C LEU A 149 3.28 -4.78 2.86
N LEU A 150 4.58 -4.49 2.74
CA LEU A 150 5.61 -5.46 2.41
C LEU A 150 6.54 -5.65 3.61
N LYS A 151 6.52 -6.83 4.22
CA LYS A 151 7.46 -7.20 5.28
C LYS A 151 8.65 -7.93 4.68
N ILE A 152 9.85 -7.38 4.88
CA ILE A 152 11.08 -7.87 4.26
C ILE A 152 11.91 -8.55 5.34
N SER A 153 12.07 -9.87 5.23
CA SER A 153 12.81 -10.70 6.18
C SER A 153 13.96 -11.46 5.51
N ALA A 154 14.74 -12.19 6.29
CA ALA A 154 15.78 -13.08 5.75
C ALA A 154 15.17 -14.25 4.95
N GLN A 155 13.92 -14.63 5.21
CA GLN A 155 13.21 -15.72 4.53
C GLN A 155 12.52 -15.25 3.24
N GLY A 156 12.53 -13.95 2.94
CA GLY A 156 11.90 -13.35 1.77
C GLY A 156 10.95 -12.21 2.11
N VAL A 157 10.07 -11.90 1.19
CA VAL A 157 9.11 -10.80 1.32
C VAL A 157 7.70 -11.35 1.44
N THR A 158 6.96 -10.88 2.43
CA THR A 158 5.53 -11.19 2.62
C THR A 158 4.70 -9.94 2.37
N VAL A 159 3.66 -10.07 1.55
CA VAL A 159 2.69 -9.00 1.29
C VAL A 159 1.49 -9.17 2.20
N TYR A 160 1.00 -8.07 2.76
CA TYR A 160 -0.18 -8.01 3.61
C TYR A 160 -1.24 -7.10 3.00
N GLY A 161 -2.49 -7.54 3.07
CA GLY A 161 -3.64 -6.69 2.81
C GLY A 161 -3.81 -5.63 3.89
N THR A 162 -4.46 -4.54 3.53
CA THR A 162 -4.75 -3.41 4.43
C THR A 162 -6.12 -2.82 4.11
N PRO A 163 -6.77 -2.08 5.03
CA PRO A 163 -8.03 -1.38 4.72
C PRO A 163 -7.86 -0.30 3.63
N TRP A 164 -6.65 0.22 3.44
CA TRP A 164 -6.34 1.26 2.43
C TRP A 164 -6.12 0.63 1.05
N ASP A 165 -7.22 0.33 0.37
CA ASP A 165 -7.28 -0.49 -0.86
C ASP A 165 -7.75 0.30 -2.10
N GLY A 166 -7.76 1.63 -2.00
CA GLY A 166 -8.10 2.53 -3.08
C GLY A 166 -9.60 2.56 -3.40
N LYS A 167 -9.92 3.15 -4.54
CA LYS A 167 -11.31 3.44 -4.95
C LYS A 167 -12.19 2.22 -5.24
N HIS A 168 -11.58 1.06 -5.45
CA HIS A 168 -12.30 -0.16 -5.82
C HIS A 168 -12.59 -1.09 -4.64
N HIS A 169 -12.08 -0.77 -3.45
CA HIS A 169 -12.25 -1.54 -2.22
C HIS A 169 -11.94 -3.04 -2.39
N ARG A 170 -10.78 -3.33 -3.02
CA ARG A 170 -10.31 -4.68 -3.31
C ARG A 170 -9.14 -5.04 -2.43
N SER A 171 -9.45 -5.51 -1.24
CA SER A 171 -8.46 -6.07 -0.33
C SER A 171 -9.04 -7.24 0.44
N THR A 172 -8.13 -8.06 0.94
CA THR A 172 -8.46 -9.16 1.85
C THR A 172 -7.51 -9.09 3.04
N ASN A 173 -8.04 -9.24 4.25
CA ASN A 173 -7.19 -9.36 5.45
C ASN A 173 -6.46 -10.71 5.42
N THR A 174 -5.39 -10.76 4.63
CA THR A 174 -4.57 -11.95 4.41
C THR A 174 -3.12 -11.57 4.16
N SER A 175 -2.25 -12.56 4.17
CA SER A 175 -0.85 -12.39 3.79
C SER A 175 -0.39 -13.50 2.85
N CYS A 176 0.60 -13.20 2.02
CA CYS A 176 1.09 -14.13 1.03
C CYS A 176 2.58 -13.87 0.71
N PRO A 177 3.41 -14.92 0.51
CA PRO A 177 4.78 -14.74 0.03
C PRO A 177 4.80 -14.05 -1.33
N LEU A 178 5.63 -13.01 -1.48
CA LEU A 178 5.79 -12.28 -2.73
C LEU A 178 6.66 -13.08 -3.70
N LYS A 179 6.07 -13.48 -4.82
CA LYS A 179 6.75 -14.22 -5.88
C LYS A 179 7.57 -13.30 -6.79
N ALA A 180 7.00 -12.13 -7.14
CA ALA A 180 7.62 -11.19 -8.07
C ALA A 180 7.04 -9.78 -7.95
N VAL A 181 7.83 -8.79 -8.37
CA VAL A 181 7.37 -7.42 -8.64
C VAL A 181 7.44 -7.16 -10.14
N CYS A 182 6.37 -6.64 -10.71
CA CYS A 182 6.27 -6.34 -12.13
C CYS A 182 5.93 -4.86 -12.36
N ILE A 183 6.79 -4.17 -13.10
CA ILE A 183 6.58 -2.77 -13.52
C ILE A 183 5.80 -2.78 -14.83
N LEU A 184 4.60 -2.19 -14.82
CA LEU A 184 3.74 -2.09 -16.00
C LEU A 184 4.11 -0.87 -16.86
N THR A 185 4.05 -1.08 -18.17
CA THR A 185 4.06 -0.03 -19.20
C THR A 185 2.97 -0.32 -20.23
N ARG A 186 2.33 0.72 -20.75
CA ARG A 186 1.35 0.56 -21.84
C ARG A 186 2.07 0.17 -23.13
N ASN A 187 1.55 -0.85 -23.81
CA ASN A 187 2.02 -1.28 -25.11
C ASN A 187 0.84 -1.88 -25.90
N THR A 188 0.93 -1.91 -27.21
CA THR A 188 -0.03 -2.59 -28.09
C THR A 188 0.12 -4.11 -28.02
N GLU A 189 1.33 -4.59 -27.82
CA GLU A 189 1.66 -6.01 -27.70
C GLU A 189 2.04 -6.39 -26.27
N ASN A 190 1.66 -7.58 -25.84
CA ASN A 190 1.96 -8.09 -24.52
C ASN A 190 3.35 -8.76 -24.53
N SER A 191 4.29 -8.20 -23.77
CA SER A 191 5.64 -8.75 -23.64
C SER A 191 6.20 -8.55 -22.24
N ILE A 192 6.83 -9.56 -21.66
CA ILE A 192 7.43 -9.49 -20.34
C ILE A 192 8.93 -9.83 -20.44
N GLN A 193 9.71 -9.11 -19.66
CA GLN A 193 11.14 -9.40 -19.52
C GLN A 193 11.58 -9.28 -18.07
N ARG A 194 12.49 -10.12 -17.65
CA ARG A 194 13.17 -9.97 -16.36
C ARG A 194 14.11 -8.77 -16.44
N ILE A 195 14.11 -7.95 -15.39
CA ILE A 195 14.99 -6.79 -15.28
C ILE A 195 15.86 -6.90 -14.04
N ASP A 196 17.00 -6.25 -14.05
CA ASP A 196 17.85 -6.16 -12.88
C ASP A 196 17.36 -5.11 -11.88
N LYS A 197 17.92 -5.17 -10.68
CA LYS A 197 17.63 -4.23 -9.60
C LYS A 197 17.88 -2.78 -10.01
N LYS A 198 18.96 -2.50 -10.73
CA LYS A 198 19.35 -1.14 -11.15
C LYS A 198 18.28 -0.53 -12.03
N ALA A 199 17.73 -1.30 -12.97
CA ALA A 199 16.64 -0.86 -13.85
C ALA A 199 15.30 -0.66 -13.13
N ALA A 200 15.06 -1.41 -12.04
CA ALA A 200 13.81 -1.32 -11.27
C ALA A 200 13.84 -0.25 -10.17
N LEU A 201 15.02 0.04 -9.60
CA LEU A 201 15.20 0.85 -8.40
C LEU A 201 14.49 2.22 -8.44
N PRO A 202 14.54 3.00 -9.54
CA PRO A 202 13.82 4.28 -9.60
C PRO A 202 12.32 4.14 -9.36
N MET A 203 11.68 3.11 -9.94
CA MET A 203 10.25 2.85 -9.75
C MET A 203 9.96 2.33 -8.34
N LEU A 204 10.79 1.42 -7.82
CA LEU A 204 10.63 0.93 -6.44
C LEU A 204 10.71 2.08 -5.42
N CYS A 205 11.67 2.99 -5.57
CA CYS A 205 11.78 4.18 -4.72
C CYS A 205 10.59 5.15 -4.90
N GLN A 206 10.12 5.34 -6.12
CA GLN A 206 9.00 6.24 -6.40
C GLN A 206 7.69 5.75 -5.77
N GLN A 207 7.49 4.43 -5.74
CA GLN A 207 6.25 3.80 -5.28
C GLN A 207 6.30 3.39 -3.79
N SER A 208 7.43 3.59 -3.12
CA SER A 208 7.56 3.38 -1.68
C SER A 208 7.22 4.65 -0.91
N TYR A 209 6.47 4.50 0.20
CA TYR A 209 6.23 5.62 1.11
C TYR A 209 7.56 6.09 1.72
N ARG A 210 7.77 7.40 1.71
CA ARG A 210 8.97 8.05 2.28
C ARG A 210 8.55 8.98 3.43
N PRO A 211 8.91 8.64 4.68
CA PRO A 211 8.71 9.53 5.82
C PRO A 211 9.42 10.88 5.64
N CYS A 212 8.91 11.92 6.29
CA CYS A 212 9.58 13.22 6.31
C CYS A 212 10.88 13.19 7.14
N SER A 213 11.02 12.26 8.07
CA SER A 213 12.22 12.16 8.92
C SER A 213 13.42 11.57 8.15
N PRO A 214 14.64 12.10 8.31
CA PRO A 214 15.85 11.55 7.67
C PRO A 214 16.08 10.07 8.01
N ILE A 215 15.87 9.69 9.27
CA ILE A 215 16.03 8.28 9.73
C ILE A 215 15.00 7.37 9.05
N GLY A 216 13.74 7.79 8.98
CA GLY A 216 12.70 7.03 8.30
C GLY A 216 12.97 6.88 6.80
N THR A 217 13.41 7.96 6.15
CA THR A 217 13.83 7.93 4.74
C THR A 217 14.99 6.95 4.51
N GLN A 218 16.01 6.98 5.37
CA GLN A 218 17.15 6.05 5.27
C GLN A 218 16.70 4.59 5.44
N LYS A 219 15.85 4.29 6.44
CA LYS A 219 15.27 2.95 6.63
C LYS A 219 14.47 2.50 5.42
N THR A 220 13.61 3.37 4.87
CA THR A 220 12.83 3.07 3.66
C THR A 220 13.75 2.72 2.49
N LEU A 221 14.80 3.50 2.23
CA LEU A 221 15.73 3.23 1.14
C LEU A 221 16.47 1.89 1.33
N ALA A 222 16.88 1.57 2.55
CA ALA A 222 17.48 0.26 2.87
C ALA A 222 16.51 -0.90 2.63
N LEU A 223 15.23 -0.74 2.98
CA LEU A 223 14.20 -1.76 2.73
C LEU A 223 13.90 -1.90 1.23
N VAL A 224 13.86 -0.81 0.48
CA VAL A 224 13.70 -0.84 -0.99
C VAL A 224 14.88 -1.55 -1.65
N ASP A 225 16.10 -1.32 -1.18
CA ASP A 225 17.30 -2.00 -1.67
C ASP A 225 17.23 -3.51 -1.41
N ARG A 226 16.80 -3.90 -0.21
CA ARG A 226 16.57 -5.32 0.16
C ARG A 226 15.44 -5.93 -0.66
N LEU A 227 14.31 -5.24 -0.84
CA LEU A 227 13.20 -5.69 -1.69
C LEU A 227 13.69 -6.03 -3.10
N GLY A 228 14.42 -5.09 -3.73
CA GLY A 228 14.95 -5.28 -5.08
C GLY A 228 15.97 -6.42 -5.23
N SER A 229 16.58 -6.87 -4.12
CA SER A 229 17.50 -7.99 -4.07
C SER A 229 16.84 -9.33 -3.70
N SER A 230 15.65 -9.28 -3.07
CA SER A 230 15.00 -10.46 -2.46
C SER A 230 13.99 -11.14 -3.38
N VAL A 231 13.49 -10.45 -4.42
CA VAL A 231 12.46 -10.99 -5.32
C VAL A 231 12.81 -10.74 -6.78
N PRO A 232 12.40 -11.62 -7.71
CA PRO A 232 12.50 -11.39 -9.14
C PRO A 232 11.75 -10.14 -9.57
N LEU A 233 12.35 -9.33 -10.45
CA LEU A 233 11.83 -8.07 -10.95
C LEU A 233 11.59 -8.17 -12.45
N TYR A 234 10.42 -7.69 -12.89
CA TYR A 234 10.01 -7.76 -14.29
C TYR A 234 9.51 -6.42 -14.79
N ARG A 235 9.55 -6.26 -16.11
CA ARG A 235 8.84 -5.20 -16.83
C ARG A 235 7.89 -5.86 -17.81
N LEU A 236 6.62 -5.44 -17.77
CA LEU A 236 5.58 -5.90 -18.67
C LEU A 236 5.10 -4.72 -19.51
N GLY A 237 5.32 -4.79 -20.81
CA GLY A 237 4.55 -4.01 -21.79
C GLY A 237 3.22 -4.72 -22.00
N CYS A 238 2.08 -4.05 -21.80
CA CYS A 238 0.78 -4.70 -21.92
C CYS A 238 -0.31 -3.77 -22.45
N ASN A 239 -1.28 -4.40 -23.11
CA ASN A 239 -2.57 -3.85 -23.45
C ASN A 239 -3.63 -4.25 -22.40
N MET A 240 -4.91 -4.09 -22.70
CA MET A 240 -6.02 -4.41 -21.80
C MET A 240 -6.72 -5.74 -22.14
N GLU A 241 -6.13 -6.55 -23.03
CA GLU A 241 -6.69 -7.85 -23.40
C GLU A 241 -6.40 -8.92 -22.33
N PRO A 242 -7.25 -9.93 -22.17
CA PRO A 242 -7.09 -10.98 -21.17
C PRO A 242 -5.74 -11.72 -21.22
N GLU A 243 -5.16 -11.85 -22.41
CA GLU A 243 -3.87 -12.50 -22.66
C GLU A 243 -2.73 -11.83 -21.92
N ALA A 244 -2.84 -10.53 -21.60
CA ALA A 244 -1.84 -9.80 -20.80
C ALA A 244 -1.60 -10.48 -19.44
N ALA A 245 -2.65 -11.03 -18.81
CA ALA A 245 -2.53 -11.75 -17.55
C ALA A 245 -1.73 -13.05 -17.70
N LEU A 246 -1.93 -13.78 -18.80
CA LEU A 246 -1.19 -15.02 -19.08
C LEU A 246 0.28 -14.76 -19.37
N VAL A 247 0.57 -13.79 -20.22
CA VAL A 247 1.96 -13.40 -20.53
C VAL A 247 2.70 -13.03 -19.24
N ALA A 248 2.06 -12.25 -18.37
CA ALA A 248 2.62 -11.90 -17.07
C ALA A 248 2.82 -13.13 -16.18
N TYR A 249 1.80 -13.99 -16.03
CA TYR A 249 1.86 -15.17 -15.17
C TYR A 249 2.95 -16.16 -15.63
N HIS A 250 2.98 -16.50 -16.92
CA HIS A 250 3.99 -17.43 -17.46
C HIS A 250 5.41 -16.87 -17.33
N GLY A 251 5.61 -15.58 -17.68
CA GLY A 251 6.94 -14.97 -17.58
C GLY A 251 7.46 -14.88 -16.14
N MET A 252 6.60 -14.66 -15.14
CA MET A 252 7.02 -14.61 -13.74
C MET A 252 7.15 -15.98 -13.05
N ASN A 253 6.81 -17.07 -13.73
CA ASN A 253 6.92 -18.44 -13.19
C ASN A 253 7.96 -19.32 -13.92
N GLN A 254 8.70 -18.75 -14.87
CA GLN A 254 9.84 -19.40 -15.53
C GLN A 254 11.08 -19.49 -14.64
#